data_bc0286b7a82cc9b06eec462734cf4d26
#
_entry.id   bc0286b7a82cc9b06eec462734cf4d26
#
_cell.length_a   1.000
_cell.length_b   1.000
_cell.length_c   1.000
_cell.angle_alpha   90.00
_cell.angle_beta   90.00
_cell.angle_gamma   90.00
#
_symmetry.space_group_name_H-M   'P 1'
#
loop_
_entity.id
_entity.type
_entity.pdbx_description
1 polymer ?
#
loop_
_entity_poly.entity_id
_entity_poly.type
_entity_poly.pdbx_seq_one_letter_code
_entity_poly.pdbx_strand_id
1 'polypeptide(L)'
;MAGQVGYERMQEMADPALSLDRARQTWQQHGRSDKWIQQRMTGQETRNKLTDYWSEHDIKAGSEFAILTNIIHQEWSGLSVAQHKAKKGLKSHNLRDHMSEAELIFTALAELSTRQIAESVQATGMAENKTAATTGGRIARQARNQLEAQTGKPVVTGANYLPAAATSAAPKLPKAKAAKPARVTKALPKKP
;
A
#
# COMPACT_ATOMS: atom_id res chain seq x y z
N MET A 1 17.66 16.14 -9.45
CA MET A 1 16.82 15.19 -8.69
C MET A 1 17.21 13.71 -8.88
N ALA A 2 17.63 13.24 -10.05
CA ALA A 2 18.04 11.83 -10.23
C ALA A 2 19.27 11.38 -9.41
N GLY A 3 20.22 12.29 -9.11
CA GLY A 3 21.42 11.95 -8.34
C GLY A 3 21.18 11.71 -6.85
N GLN A 4 20.19 12.37 -6.26
CA GLN A 4 19.90 12.25 -4.83
C GLN A 4 19.26 10.89 -4.49
N VAL A 5 18.34 10.41 -5.33
CA VAL A 5 17.71 9.07 -5.16
C VAL A 5 18.75 7.94 -5.28
N GLY A 6 19.75 8.10 -6.15
CA GLY A 6 20.85 7.12 -6.29
C GLY A 6 21.75 7.07 -5.06
N TYR A 7 22.07 8.22 -4.47
CA TYR A 7 22.88 8.32 -3.26
C TYR A 7 22.17 7.74 -2.03
N GLU A 8 20.89 8.06 -1.86
CA GLU A 8 20.04 7.50 -0.79
C GLU A 8 19.97 5.97 -0.86
N ARG A 9 19.81 5.40 -2.07
CA ARG A 9 19.82 3.93 -2.25
C ARG A 9 21.16 3.30 -1.89
N MET A 10 22.28 3.94 -2.22
CA MET A 10 23.61 3.44 -1.83
C MET A 10 23.80 3.45 -0.30
N GLN A 11 23.31 4.48 0.38
CA GLN A 11 23.33 4.54 1.85
C GLN A 11 22.46 3.45 2.47
N GLU A 12 21.28 3.18 1.92
CA GLU A 12 20.38 2.12 2.38
C GLU A 12 20.93 0.71 2.17
N MET A 13 21.74 0.51 1.14
CA MET A 13 22.48 -0.76 0.96
C MET A 13 23.53 -0.96 2.03
N ALA A 14 24.12 0.12 2.55
CA ALA A 14 25.09 0.07 3.64
C ALA A 14 24.41 0.00 5.02
N ASP A 15 23.28 0.67 5.18
CA ASP A 15 22.45 0.66 6.40
C ASP A 15 20.97 0.50 6.05
N PRO A 16 20.43 -0.73 6.06
CA PRO A 16 19.03 -1.01 5.76
C PRO A 16 18.03 -0.32 6.69
N ALA A 17 18.44 0.10 7.90
CA ALA A 17 17.56 0.81 8.83
C ALA A 17 17.11 2.16 8.27
N LEU A 18 17.91 2.81 7.43
CA LEU A 18 17.57 4.08 6.80
C LEU A 18 16.30 3.98 5.91
N SER A 19 16.08 2.82 5.30
CA SER A 19 14.86 2.61 4.50
C SER A 19 13.59 2.58 5.38
N LEU A 20 13.69 2.03 6.59
CA LEU A 20 12.61 2.00 7.57
C LEU A 20 12.33 3.40 8.12
N ASP A 21 13.37 4.16 8.42
CA ASP A 21 13.24 5.54 8.91
C ASP A 21 12.60 6.44 7.84
N ARG A 22 12.99 6.29 6.57
CA ARG A 22 12.36 7.02 5.47
C ARG A 22 10.89 6.64 5.29
N ALA A 23 10.55 5.36 5.38
CA ALA A 23 9.16 4.92 5.33
C ALA A 23 8.34 5.54 6.47
N ARG A 24 8.90 5.55 7.71
CA ARG A 24 8.30 6.17 8.88
C ARG A 24 8.06 7.67 8.67
N GLN A 25 9.09 8.39 8.23
CA GLN A 25 8.99 9.82 7.94
C GLN A 25 7.94 10.13 6.87
N THR A 26 7.88 9.34 5.81
CA THR A 26 6.87 9.48 4.75
C THR A 26 5.45 9.33 5.32
N TRP A 27 5.20 8.32 6.14
CA TRP A 27 3.88 8.13 6.78
C TRP A 27 3.55 9.25 7.77
N GLN A 28 4.54 9.76 8.52
CA GLN A 28 4.35 10.93 9.40
C GLN A 28 3.97 12.19 8.60
N GLN A 29 4.65 12.45 7.48
CA GLN A 29 4.32 13.55 6.57
C GLN A 29 2.90 13.41 5.98
N HIS A 30 2.40 12.19 5.83
CA HIS A 30 1.02 11.91 5.42
C HIS A 30 0.03 11.96 6.60
N GLY A 31 0.44 12.45 7.77
CA GLY A 31 -0.42 12.64 8.94
C GLY A 31 -0.76 11.34 9.70
N ARG A 32 0.03 10.27 9.51
CA ARG A 32 -0.16 9.03 10.26
C ARG A 32 0.33 9.16 11.70
N SER A 33 -0.44 8.64 12.64
CA SER A 33 -0.02 8.58 14.05
C SER A 33 1.10 7.55 14.24
N ASP A 34 1.93 7.74 15.26
CA ASP A 34 2.99 6.81 15.60
C ASP A 34 2.44 5.41 15.92
N LYS A 35 1.26 5.30 16.54
CA LYS A 35 0.57 4.02 16.78
C LYS A 35 0.24 3.30 15.48
N TRP A 36 -0.30 4.01 14.51
CA TRP A 36 -0.60 3.46 13.20
C TRP A 36 0.68 2.99 12.48
N ILE A 37 1.74 3.81 12.54
CA ILE A 37 3.04 3.47 11.94
C ILE A 37 3.62 2.22 12.58
N GLN A 38 3.59 2.14 13.91
CA GLN A 38 4.05 0.95 14.63
C GLN A 38 3.26 -0.30 14.20
N GLN A 39 1.94 -0.20 14.13
CA GLN A 39 1.08 -1.31 13.69
C GLN A 39 1.37 -1.71 12.24
N ARG A 40 1.61 -0.73 11.36
CA ARG A 40 1.97 -1.00 9.96
C ARG A 40 3.31 -1.72 9.82
N MET A 41 4.30 -1.35 10.62
CA MET A 41 5.62 -1.98 10.64
C MET A 41 5.54 -3.41 11.20
N THR A 42 4.84 -3.62 12.31
CA THR A 42 4.59 -4.95 12.89
C THR A 42 3.87 -5.87 11.88
N GLY A 43 2.88 -5.33 11.17
CA GLY A 43 2.20 -6.07 10.10
C GLY A 43 3.14 -6.43 8.95
N GLN A 44 4.12 -5.59 8.62
CA GLN A 44 5.12 -5.91 7.61
C GLN A 44 6.04 -7.05 8.06
N GLU A 45 6.48 -7.04 9.31
CA GLU A 45 7.28 -8.12 9.88
C GLU A 45 6.52 -9.46 9.89
N THR A 46 5.25 -9.43 10.32
CA THR A 46 4.37 -10.62 10.29
C THR A 46 4.25 -11.18 8.89
N ARG A 47 4.09 -10.30 7.91
CA ARG A 47 4.03 -10.66 6.50
C ARG A 47 5.32 -11.29 5.99
N ASN A 48 6.46 -10.71 6.32
CA ASN A 48 7.77 -11.23 5.90
C ASN A 48 7.97 -12.64 6.42
N LYS A 49 7.73 -12.90 7.70
CA LYS A 49 7.82 -14.25 8.29
C LYS A 49 6.92 -15.27 7.59
N LEU A 50 5.72 -14.88 7.15
CA LEU A 50 4.84 -15.76 6.40
C LEU A 50 5.37 -16.05 4.99
N THR A 51 5.90 -15.03 4.30
CA THR A 51 6.47 -15.21 2.95
C THR A 51 7.78 -16.00 2.97
N ASP A 52 8.58 -15.84 4.02
CA ASP A 52 9.80 -16.64 4.24
C ASP A 52 9.42 -18.12 4.41
N TYR A 53 8.43 -18.42 5.27
CA TYR A 53 7.90 -19.78 5.40
C TYR A 53 7.46 -20.35 4.05
N TRP A 54 6.70 -19.59 3.26
CA TRP A 54 6.26 -20.05 1.94
C TRP A 54 7.43 -20.34 0.99
N SER A 55 8.46 -19.48 0.99
CA SER A 55 9.66 -19.67 0.16
C SER A 55 10.41 -20.96 0.49
N GLU A 56 10.40 -21.34 1.77
CA GLU A 56 11.06 -22.56 2.27
C GLU A 56 10.22 -23.83 2.08
N HIS A 57 8.91 -23.70 1.72
CA HIS A 57 7.94 -24.80 1.64
C HIS A 57 7.27 -24.89 0.26
N ASP A 58 8.05 -24.85 -0.80
CA ASP A 58 7.65 -25.09 -2.20
C ASP A 58 6.55 -24.16 -2.74
N ILE A 59 6.47 -22.93 -2.24
CA ILE A 59 5.59 -21.89 -2.80
C ILE A 59 6.42 -20.93 -3.65
N LYS A 60 6.03 -20.76 -4.90
CA LYS A 60 6.73 -19.87 -5.85
C LYS A 60 6.38 -18.41 -5.56
N ALA A 61 7.42 -17.59 -5.39
CA ALA A 61 7.27 -16.16 -5.27
C ALA A 61 6.53 -15.57 -6.50
N GLY A 62 5.82 -14.47 -6.27
CA GLY A 62 5.02 -13.81 -7.31
C GLY A 62 3.58 -14.31 -7.34
N SER A 63 3.21 -15.13 -8.31
CA SER A 63 1.81 -15.51 -8.55
C SER A 63 1.20 -16.35 -7.40
N GLU A 64 1.93 -17.30 -6.85
CA GLU A 64 1.40 -18.16 -5.77
C GLU A 64 1.28 -17.40 -4.45
N PHE A 65 2.27 -16.52 -4.14
CA PHE A 65 2.17 -15.59 -3.01
C PHE A 65 0.97 -14.67 -3.14
N ALA A 66 0.69 -14.17 -4.35
CA ALA A 66 -0.47 -13.31 -4.60
C ALA A 66 -1.79 -14.06 -4.39
N ILE A 67 -1.88 -15.32 -4.84
CA ILE A 67 -3.06 -16.16 -4.64
C ILE A 67 -3.31 -16.41 -3.15
N LEU A 68 -2.30 -16.87 -2.41
CA LEU A 68 -2.43 -17.15 -0.97
C LEU A 68 -2.77 -15.87 -0.19
N THR A 69 -2.12 -14.76 -0.52
CA THR A 69 -2.44 -13.46 0.09
C THR A 69 -3.87 -13.05 -0.15
N ASN A 70 -4.38 -13.25 -1.37
CA ASN A 70 -5.76 -12.89 -1.68
C ASN A 70 -6.75 -13.80 -0.95
N ILE A 71 -6.45 -15.09 -0.77
CA ILE A 71 -7.26 -16.02 0.03
C ILE A 71 -7.33 -15.53 1.48
N ILE A 72 -6.18 -15.29 2.12
CA ILE A 72 -6.13 -14.77 3.50
C ILE A 72 -6.96 -13.50 3.62
N HIS A 73 -6.74 -12.56 2.69
CA HIS A 73 -7.44 -11.28 2.70
C HIS A 73 -8.95 -11.43 2.54
N GLN A 74 -9.38 -12.24 1.60
CA GLN A 74 -10.81 -12.49 1.34
C GLN A 74 -11.48 -13.22 2.50
N GLU A 75 -10.77 -14.16 3.12
CA GLU A 75 -11.30 -14.89 4.26
C GLU A 75 -11.52 -13.98 5.47
N TRP A 76 -10.60 -13.09 5.82
CA TRP A 76 -10.80 -12.23 6.99
C TRP A 76 -11.69 -11.02 6.69
N SER A 77 -11.57 -10.40 5.51
CA SER A 77 -12.25 -9.13 5.21
C SER A 77 -13.63 -9.31 4.56
N GLY A 78 -13.87 -10.45 3.91
CA GLY A 78 -15.03 -10.68 3.04
C GLY A 78 -14.87 -10.10 1.64
N LEU A 79 -13.74 -9.49 1.30
CA LEU A 79 -13.45 -8.83 0.03
C LEU A 79 -12.12 -9.35 -0.54
N SER A 80 -12.03 -9.52 -1.85
CA SER A 80 -10.71 -9.68 -2.47
C SER A 80 -9.89 -8.39 -2.31
N VAL A 81 -8.57 -8.48 -2.45
CA VAL A 81 -7.68 -7.30 -2.41
C VAL A 81 -8.13 -6.24 -3.42
N ALA A 82 -8.53 -6.65 -4.63
CA ALA A 82 -9.01 -5.75 -5.66
C ALA A 82 -10.33 -5.05 -5.25
N GLN A 83 -11.29 -5.79 -4.70
CA GLN A 83 -12.55 -5.24 -4.21
C GLN A 83 -12.33 -4.27 -3.03
N HIS A 84 -11.41 -4.60 -2.12
CA HIS A 84 -11.10 -3.71 -1.00
C HIS A 84 -10.42 -2.42 -1.48
N LYS A 85 -9.50 -2.50 -2.44
CA LYS A 85 -8.94 -1.32 -3.11
C LYS A 85 -10.05 -0.47 -3.76
N ALA A 86 -10.94 -1.08 -4.51
CA ALA A 86 -12.07 -0.39 -5.14
C ALA A 86 -12.97 0.29 -4.11
N LYS A 87 -13.30 -0.41 -3.00
CA LYS A 87 -14.09 0.16 -1.88
C LYS A 87 -13.43 1.40 -1.28
N LYS A 88 -12.09 1.46 -1.24
CA LYS A 88 -11.32 2.62 -0.76
C LYS A 88 -11.00 3.65 -1.85
N GLY A 89 -11.47 3.47 -3.08
CA GLY A 89 -11.18 4.37 -4.21
C GLY A 89 -9.73 4.36 -4.68
N LEU A 90 -8.99 3.27 -4.42
CA LEU A 90 -7.57 3.14 -4.75
C LEU A 90 -7.40 2.50 -6.14
N LYS A 91 -6.52 3.06 -6.97
CA LYS A 91 -6.14 2.49 -8.28
C LYS A 91 -4.91 1.59 -8.16
N SER A 92 -3.74 2.19 -7.96
CA SER A 92 -2.43 1.51 -7.94
C SER A 92 -1.74 1.49 -6.57
N HIS A 93 -2.29 2.18 -5.58
CA HIS A 93 -1.68 2.34 -4.27
C HIS A 93 -1.62 1.02 -3.49
N ASN A 94 -0.67 0.92 -2.57
CA ASN A 94 -0.62 -0.19 -1.63
C ASN A 94 -1.82 -0.11 -0.67
N LEU A 95 -2.66 -1.15 -0.66
CA LEU A 95 -3.88 -1.19 0.16
C LEU A 95 -3.60 -0.96 1.64
N ARG A 96 -2.50 -1.54 2.18
CA ARG A 96 -2.18 -1.46 3.61
C ARG A 96 -1.86 -0.04 4.08
N ASP A 97 -1.33 0.80 3.19
CA ASP A 97 -1.04 2.21 3.53
C ASP A 97 -2.33 3.04 3.67
N HIS A 98 -3.46 2.50 3.23
CA HIS A 98 -4.79 3.11 3.29
C HIS A 98 -5.77 2.37 4.21
N MET A 99 -5.29 1.40 4.98
CA MET A 99 -6.07 0.71 5.99
C MET A 99 -6.12 1.51 7.29
N SER A 100 -7.22 1.34 8.04
CA SER A 100 -7.32 1.78 9.43
C SER A 100 -6.43 0.92 10.32
N GLU A 101 -6.20 1.35 11.57
CA GLU A 101 -5.48 0.56 12.56
C GLU A 101 -6.14 -0.81 12.77
N ALA A 102 -7.46 -0.85 12.90
CA ALA A 102 -8.21 -2.10 13.06
C ALA A 102 -8.05 -3.03 11.83
N GLU A 103 -8.14 -2.51 10.61
CA GLU A 103 -7.91 -3.30 9.40
C GLU A 103 -6.49 -3.88 9.34
N LEU A 104 -5.48 -3.11 9.78
CA LEU A 104 -4.10 -3.59 9.86
C LEU A 104 -3.95 -4.72 10.88
N ILE A 105 -4.58 -4.59 12.06
CA ILE A 105 -4.55 -5.61 13.12
C ILE A 105 -5.18 -6.91 12.63
N PHE A 106 -6.37 -6.86 12.03
CA PHE A 106 -7.03 -8.08 11.52
C PHE A 106 -6.27 -8.70 10.35
N THR A 107 -5.63 -7.89 9.49
CA THR A 107 -4.73 -8.40 8.44
C THR A 107 -3.54 -9.15 9.07
N ALA A 108 -2.88 -8.57 10.06
CA ALA A 108 -1.75 -9.19 10.74
C ALA A 108 -2.18 -10.47 11.50
N LEU A 109 -3.35 -10.46 12.15
CA LEU A 109 -3.89 -11.64 12.82
C LEU A 109 -4.14 -12.79 11.84
N ALA A 110 -4.72 -12.50 10.67
CA ALA A 110 -4.97 -13.50 9.64
C ALA A 110 -3.66 -14.10 9.10
N GLU A 111 -2.64 -13.27 8.86
CA GLU A 111 -1.33 -13.70 8.38
C GLU A 111 -0.56 -14.50 9.44
N LEU A 112 -0.58 -14.05 10.69
CA LEU A 112 0.02 -14.77 11.83
C LEU A 112 -0.64 -16.14 12.00
N SER A 113 -1.97 -16.18 12.06
CA SER A 113 -2.72 -17.44 12.22
C SER A 113 -2.44 -18.42 11.08
N THR A 114 -2.38 -17.91 9.83
CA THR A 114 -2.03 -18.71 8.66
C THR A 114 -0.65 -19.34 8.83
N ARG A 115 0.36 -18.54 9.20
CA ARG A 115 1.72 -19.03 9.40
C ARG A 115 1.80 -20.07 10.49
N GLN A 116 1.24 -19.80 11.66
CA GLN A 116 1.27 -20.75 12.79
C GLN A 116 0.57 -22.07 12.48
N ILE A 117 -0.55 -22.03 11.74
CA ILE A 117 -1.23 -23.25 11.28
C ILE A 117 -0.34 -23.99 10.29
N ALA A 118 0.22 -23.30 9.28
CA ALA A 118 1.11 -23.92 8.31
C ALA A 118 2.32 -24.58 8.97
N GLU A 119 2.97 -23.90 9.92
CA GLU A 119 4.08 -24.41 10.71
C GLU A 119 3.68 -25.66 11.53
N SER A 120 2.50 -25.63 12.17
CA SER A 120 2.05 -26.74 13.03
C SER A 120 1.78 -28.04 12.28
N VAL A 121 1.36 -27.95 11.00
CA VAL A 121 1.10 -29.09 10.13
C VAL A 121 2.21 -29.33 9.11
N GLN A 122 3.28 -28.52 9.16
CA GLN A 122 4.40 -28.55 8.20
C GLN A 122 3.91 -28.47 6.74
N ALA A 123 2.98 -27.56 6.47
CA ALA A 123 2.32 -27.41 5.18
C ALA A 123 3.32 -27.13 4.06
N THR A 124 3.30 -27.94 3.01
CA THR A 124 4.18 -27.83 1.85
C THR A 124 3.35 -27.73 0.57
N GLY A 125 3.79 -26.90 -0.37
CA GLY A 125 3.10 -26.70 -1.64
C GLY A 125 1.75 -25.97 -1.51
N MET A 126 1.13 -25.70 -2.67
CA MET A 126 -0.06 -24.85 -2.76
C MET A 126 -1.30 -25.39 -2.07
N ALA A 127 -1.55 -26.69 -2.10
CA ALA A 127 -2.79 -27.28 -1.57
C ALA A 127 -2.89 -27.11 -0.05
N GLU A 128 -1.85 -27.47 0.68
CA GLU A 128 -1.81 -27.37 2.14
C GLU A 128 -1.77 -25.93 2.61
N ASN A 129 -0.98 -25.08 1.94
CA ASN A 129 -0.90 -23.66 2.27
C ASN A 129 -2.21 -22.91 1.96
N LYS A 130 -3.01 -23.32 0.96
CA LYS A 130 -4.37 -22.81 0.77
C LYS A 130 -5.28 -23.14 1.94
N THR A 131 -5.18 -24.36 2.46
CA THR A 131 -5.94 -24.81 3.63
C THR A 131 -5.56 -23.98 4.87
N ALA A 132 -4.26 -23.79 5.12
CA ALA A 132 -3.77 -22.94 6.21
C ALA A 132 -4.23 -21.48 6.05
N ALA A 133 -4.13 -20.92 4.84
CA ALA A 133 -4.57 -19.56 4.51
C ALA A 133 -6.06 -19.34 4.76
N THR A 134 -6.90 -20.32 4.34
CA THR A 134 -8.34 -20.28 4.56
C THR A 134 -8.67 -20.34 6.05
N THR A 135 -8.02 -21.23 6.79
CA THR A 135 -8.27 -21.42 8.22
C THR A 135 -7.81 -20.21 9.03
N GLY A 136 -6.59 -19.71 8.76
CA GLY A 136 -6.05 -18.51 9.41
C GLY A 136 -6.88 -17.25 9.16
N GLY A 137 -7.32 -17.07 7.91
CA GLY A 137 -8.24 -15.96 7.57
C GLY A 137 -9.58 -16.06 8.28
N ARG A 138 -10.14 -17.26 8.43
CA ARG A 138 -11.41 -17.49 9.17
C ARG A 138 -11.30 -17.16 10.65
N ILE A 139 -10.18 -17.45 11.30
CA ILE A 139 -9.94 -17.06 12.70
C ILE A 139 -10.06 -15.55 12.85
N ALA A 140 -9.39 -14.80 12.00
CA ALA A 140 -9.48 -13.34 12.02
C ALA A 140 -10.89 -12.82 11.70
N ARG A 141 -11.63 -13.47 10.78
CA ARG A 141 -13.03 -13.15 10.49
C ARG A 141 -13.91 -13.33 11.72
N GLN A 142 -13.77 -14.44 12.44
CA GLN A 142 -14.56 -14.70 13.64
C GLN A 142 -14.33 -13.62 14.69
N ALA A 143 -13.07 -13.28 14.97
CA ALA A 143 -12.72 -12.20 15.90
C ALA A 143 -13.26 -10.84 15.43
N ARG A 144 -13.16 -10.52 14.14
CA ARG A 144 -13.74 -9.31 13.55
C ARG A 144 -15.25 -9.26 13.74
N ASN A 145 -15.97 -10.33 13.41
CA ASN A 145 -17.43 -10.36 13.53
C ASN A 145 -17.90 -10.19 14.98
N GLN A 146 -17.17 -10.77 15.93
CA GLN A 146 -17.45 -10.56 17.36
C GLN A 146 -17.24 -9.09 17.76
N LEU A 147 -16.15 -8.45 17.31
CA LEU A 147 -15.90 -7.04 17.59
C LEU A 147 -16.98 -6.14 16.97
N GLU A 148 -17.34 -6.38 15.71
CA GLU A 148 -18.39 -5.63 15.01
C GLU A 148 -19.76 -5.79 15.69
N ALA A 149 -20.09 -6.98 16.19
CA ALA A 149 -21.33 -7.25 16.93
C ALA A 149 -21.37 -6.50 18.28
N GLN A 150 -20.24 -6.38 18.99
CA GLN A 150 -20.17 -5.69 20.27
C GLN A 150 -20.13 -4.16 20.13
N THR A 151 -19.52 -3.67 19.07
CA THR A 151 -19.31 -2.21 18.90
C THR A 151 -20.35 -1.55 17.99
N GLY A 152 -21.08 -2.33 17.20
CA GLY A 152 -21.98 -1.83 16.15
C GLY A 152 -21.25 -1.11 15.00
N LYS A 153 -19.92 -1.21 14.93
CA LYS A 153 -19.10 -0.50 13.93
C LYS A 153 -18.38 -1.47 13.01
N PRO A 154 -18.48 -1.29 11.68
CA PRO A 154 -17.75 -2.14 10.74
C PRO A 154 -16.25 -1.87 10.82
N VAL A 155 -15.44 -2.91 10.81
CA VAL A 155 -13.98 -2.83 10.73
C VAL A 155 -13.55 -2.48 9.30
N VAL A 156 -14.15 -3.15 8.31
CA VAL A 156 -13.80 -2.95 6.90
C VAL A 156 -14.60 -1.77 6.34
N THR A 157 -13.93 -0.65 6.13
CA THR A 157 -14.54 0.60 5.69
C THR A 157 -14.03 1.10 4.34
N GLY A 158 -14.78 2.03 3.72
CA GLY A 158 -14.33 2.77 2.53
C GLY A 158 -13.40 3.95 2.85
N ALA A 159 -13.16 4.24 4.12
CA ALA A 159 -12.25 5.32 4.50
C ALA A 159 -10.86 5.04 3.94
N ASN A 160 -10.34 5.99 3.19
CA ASN A 160 -8.95 5.98 2.77
C ASN A 160 -8.24 7.19 3.38
N TYR A 161 -6.93 7.12 3.43
CA TYR A 161 -6.10 8.20 3.94
C TYR A 161 -5.24 8.79 2.82
N LEU A 162 -5.75 8.76 1.61
CA LEU A 162 -5.18 9.65 0.61
C LEU A 162 -5.39 11.08 1.14
N PRO A 163 -4.37 11.95 1.11
CA PRO A 163 -4.64 13.37 1.22
C PRO A 163 -5.74 13.65 0.20
N ALA A 164 -6.82 14.33 0.62
CA ALA A 164 -7.84 14.79 -0.30
C ALA A 164 -7.10 15.28 -1.52
N ALA A 165 -7.36 14.69 -2.69
CA ALA A 165 -6.66 15.08 -3.91
C ALA A 165 -6.75 16.58 -3.91
N ALA A 166 -5.62 17.24 -3.70
CA ALA A 166 -5.56 18.67 -3.87
C ALA A 166 -6.17 18.86 -5.25
N THR A 167 -7.35 19.40 -5.29
CA THR A 167 -7.97 19.85 -6.52
C THR A 167 -6.96 20.82 -7.07
N SER A 168 -5.98 20.28 -7.79
CA SER A 168 -5.02 21.06 -8.54
C SER A 168 -5.80 21.59 -9.75
N ALA A 169 -6.71 22.52 -9.47
CA ALA A 169 -6.90 23.64 -10.33
C ALA A 169 -5.55 24.39 -10.32
N ALA A 170 -4.57 23.83 -11.03
CA ALA A 170 -3.44 24.64 -11.46
C ALA A 170 -4.07 25.88 -12.10
N PRO A 171 -3.76 27.09 -11.59
CA PRO A 171 -4.27 28.29 -12.24
C PRO A 171 -3.78 28.19 -13.69
N LYS A 172 -4.73 28.10 -14.63
CA LYS A 172 -4.42 28.23 -16.06
C LYS A 172 -3.76 29.60 -16.19
N LEU A 173 -2.44 29.60 -16.31
CA LEU A 173 -1.71 30.80 -16.72
C LEU A 173 -2.41 31.34 -17.96
N PRO A 174 -2.82 32.61 -18.00
CA PRO A 174 -3.42 33.19 -19.17
C PRO A 174 -2.41 33.06 -20.30
N LYS A 175 -2.81 32.41 -21.40
CA LYS A 175 -2.00 32.32 -22.61
C LYS A 175 -1.67 33.75 -23.02
N ALA A 176 -0.40 34.15 -22.91
CA ALA A 176 0.10 35.40 -23.42
C ALA A 176 -0.31 35.50 -24.90
N LYS A 177 -1.15 36.49 -25.25
CA LYS A 177 -1.46 36.81 -26.63
C LYS A 177 -0.16 37.15 -27.31
N ALA A 178 0.24 36.30 -28.31
CA ALA A 178 1.37 36.59 -29.15
C ALA A 178 1.18 37.98 -29.78
N ALA A 179 2.05 38.91 -29.41
CA ALA A 179 2.10 40.24 -30.03
C ALA A 179 2.49 40.05 -31.49
N LYS A 180 1.65 40.56 -32.40
CA LYS A 180 1.97 40.59 -33.84
C LYS A 180 3.24 41.44 -34.01
N PRO A 181 4.22 40.95 -34.84
CA PRO A 181 5.40 41.76 -35.14
C PRO A 181 5.01 43.05 -35.86
N ALA A 182 5.49 44.17 -35.36
CA ALA A 182 5.30 45.50 -35.99
C ALA A 182 5.96 45.48 -37.38
N ARG A 183 5.18 45.92 -38.39
CA ARG A 183 5.60 46.03 -39.77
C ARG A 183 6.57 47.22 -39.88
N VAL A 184 7.86 46.91 -40.08
CA VAL A 184 8.89 47.95 -40.33
C VAL A 184 8.70 48.47 -41.74
N THR A 185 8.19 49.66 -41.91
CA THR A 185 8.16 50.39 -43.14
C THR A 185 9.55 51.00 -43.38
N LYS A 186 10.28 50.44 -44.34
CA LYS A 186 11.57 50.90 -44.78
C LYS A 186 11.37 52.11 -45.67
N ALA A 187 11.64 53.31 -45.16
CA ALA A 187 11.69 54.51 -46.00
C ALA A 187 12.98 54.54 -46.78
N LEU A 188 12.88 54.69 -48.09
CA LEU A 188 14.03 54.88 -49.00
C LEU A 188 14.46 56.34 -48.92
N PRO A 189 15.75 56.68 -48.87
CA PRO A 189 16.24 58.04 -49.04
C PRO A 189 16.21 58.44 -50.49
N LYS A 190 15.65 59.65 -50.78
CA LYS A 190 15.78 60.35 -52.04
C LYS A 190 17.21 60.90 -52.15
N LYS A 191 17.85 60.67 -53.29
CA LYS A 191 19.11 61.28 -53.69
C LYS A 191 18.84 62.56 -54.46
N PRO A 192 19.81 63.48 -54.47
CA PRO A 192 19.69 64.85 -54.95
C PRO A 192 19.59 65.00 -56.45
#